data_20ec8c63bb5a148eeb1d431cfd6900bc
#
_entry.id   20ec8c63bb5a148eeb1d431cfd6900bc
#
_cell.length_a   1.000
_cell.length_b   1.000
_cell.length_c   1.000
_cell.angle_alpha   90.00
_cell.angle_beta   90.00
_cell.angle_gamma   90.00
#
_symmetry.space_group_name_H-M   'P 1'
#
loop_
_entity.id
_entity.type
_entity.pdbx_description
1 polymer ?
#
loop_
_entity_poly.entity_id
_entity_poly.type
_entity_poly.pdbx_seq_one_letter_code
_entity_poly.pdbx_strand_id
1 'polypeptide(L)'
;MNVSDATIRAIHELNGKCFSMNRFWDATVSILGVTYVCPRASKLLHEYVAHWYPHIADVINEKCLENFNIVAYYPATPAGDVSYENLQDMMEQMLDKTITFQNDVMATRQVAQDNQDYSIVVEIDKILLDVNQQVAQMLLVNDKVQQYGNDYTSFDKDFPTFFFLYEDDD
;
A
#
# COMPACT_ATOMS: atom_id res chain seq x y z
N MET A 1 -10.26 -14.63 -24.63
CA MET A 1 -11.20 -14.24 -23.56
C MET A 1 -11.17 -12.72 -23.47
N ASN A 2 -12.31 -12.06 -23.58
CA ASN A 2 -12.38 -10.61 -23.53
C ASN A 2 -12.68 -10.16 -22.11
N VAL A 3 -11.83 -9.31 -21.55
CA VAL A 3 -12.09 -8.62 -20.28
C VAL A 3 -13.06 -7.46 -20.56
N SER A 4 -14.03 -7.24 -19.68
CA SER A 4 -15.03 -6.18 -19.85
C SER A 4 -14.41 -4.77 -19.74
N ASP A 5 -14.95 -3.81 -20.44
CA ASP A 5 -14.50 -2.40 -20.37
C ASP A 5 -14.62 -1.82 -18.96
N ALA A 6 -15.62 -2.25 -18.19
CA ALA A 6 -15.79 -1.82 -16.81
C ALA A 6 -14.64 -2.31 -15.92
N THR A 7 -14.24 -3.58 -16.07
CA THR A 7 -13.10 -4.17 -15.34
C THR A 7 -11.79 -3.50 -15.76
N ILE A 8 -11.57 -3.26 -17.05
CA ILE A 8 -10.36 -2.58 -17.54
C ILE A 8 -10.25 -1.18 -16.92
N ARG A 9 -11.33 -0.39 -16.91
CA ARG A 9 -11.32 0.93 -16.25
C ARG A 9 -11.01 0.85 -14.77
N ALA A 10 -11.62 -0.10 -14.06
CA ALA A 10 -11.37 -0.30 -12.64
C ALA A 10 -9.89 -0.65 -12.36
N ILE A 11 -9.27 -1.47 -13.20
CA ILE A 11 -7.85 -1.82 -13.09
C ILE A 11 -6.97 -0.60 -13.36
N HIS A 12 -7.27 0.22 -14.37
CA HIS A 12 -6.53 1.46 -14.63
C HIS A 12 -6.60 2.43 -13.45
N GLU A 13 -7.76 2.57 -12.81
CA GLU A 13 -7.93 3.40 -11.61
C GLU A 13 -7.13 2.84 -10.42
N LEU A 14 -7.16 1.53 -10.20
CA LEU A 14 -6.38 0.88 -9.15
C LEU A 14 -4.89 1.08 -9.36
N ASN A 15 -4.41 0.98 -10.58
CA ASN A 15 -3.01 1.27 -10.92
C ASN A 15 -2.60 2.70 -10.52
N GLY A 16 -3.45 3.70 -10.83
CA GLY A 16 -3.24 5.08 -10.39
C GLY A 16 -3.19 5.22 -8.86
N LYS A 17 -4.03 4.49 -8.15
CA LYS A 17 -4.03 4.47 -6.67
C LYS A 17 -2.75 3.86 -6.08
N CYS A 18 -2.15 2.86 -6.74
CA CYS A 18 -0.83 2.34 -6.35
C CYS A 18 0.24 3.44 -6.37
N PHE A 19 0.29 4.26 -7.41
CA PHE A 19 1.25 5.37 -7.50
C PHE A 19 0.94 6.50 -6.52
N SER A 20 -0.32 6.78 -6.24
CA SER A 20 -0.73 7.73 -5.18
C SER A 20 -0.28 7.25 -3.81
N MET A 21 -0.42 5.97 -3.51
CA MET A 21 0.06 5.35 -2.28
C MET A 21 1.59 5.40 -2.18
N ASN A 22 2.31 5.14 -3.27
CA ASN A 22 3.77 5.26 -3.30
C ASN A 22 4.20 6.69 -2.93
N ARG A 23 3.60 7.73 -3.51
CA ARG A 23 3.90 9.13 -3.18
C ARG A 23 3.59 9.46 -1.73
N PHE A 24 2.45 8.99 -1.21
CA PHE A 24 2.09 9.15 0.19
C PHE A 24 3.15 8.51 1.10
N TRP A 25 3.54 7.27 0.83
CA TRP A 25 4.51 6.56 1.65
C TRP A 25 5.91 7.17 1.57
N ASP A 26 6.38 7.54 0.38
CA ASP A 26 7.70 8.18 0.22
C ASP A 26 7.76 9.53 0.99
N ALA A 27 6.73 10.34 0.90
CA ALA A 27 6.65 11.59 1.65
C ALA A 27 6.60 11.34 3.17
N THR A 28 5.80 10.37 3.61
CA THR A 28 5.63 10.02 5.02
C THR A 28 6.90 9.46 5.65
N VAL A 29 7.58 8.52 5.00
CA VAL A 29 8.84 7.95 5.53
C VAL A 29 9.96 8.99 5.58
N SER A 30 9.97 9.95 4.68
CA SER A 30 10.90 11.08 4.73
C SER A 30 10.69 11.93 5.98
N ILE A 31 9.43 12.27 6.31
CA ILE A 31 9.10 13.00 7.53
C ILE A 31 9.43 12.16 8.78
N LEU A 32 9.13 10.86 8.75
CA LEU A 32 9.43 9.94 9.85
C LEU A 32 10.93 9.90 10.17
N GLY A 33 11.77 9.82 9.14
CA GLY A 33 13.22 9.79 9.32
C GLY A 33 13.84 11.14 9.71
N VAL A 34 13.37 12.22 9.10
CA VAL A 34 13.98 13.56 9.25
C VAL A 34 13.39 14.32 10.41
N THR A 35 12.06 14.43 10.49
CA THR A 35 11.38 15.24 11.50
C THR A 35 11.28 14.53 12.85
N TYR A 36 10.90 13.26 12.84
CA TYR A 36 10.74 12.47 14.07
C TYR A 36 11.99 11.68 14.47
N VAL A 37 13.01 11.69 13.64
CA VAL A 37 14.30 11.03 13.89
C VAL A 37 14.12 9.54 14.21
N CYS A 38 13.30 8.87 13.41
CA CYS A 38 13.04 7.42 13.49
C CYS A 38 13.66 6.71 12.27
N PRO A 39 15.00 6.61 12.16
CA PRO A 39 15.66 6.11 10.96
C PRO A 39 15.43 4.61 10.70
N ARG A 40 15.24 3.79 11.73
CA ARG A 40 15.00 2.35 11.57
C ARG A 40 13.60 2.09 11.02
N ALA A 41 12.58 2.72 11.60
CA ALA A 41 11.21 2.64 11.12
C ALA A 41 11.10 3.20 9.70
N SER A 42 11.70 4.36 9.43
CA SER A 42 11.74 4.98 8.10
C SER A 42 12.33 4.05 7.04
N LYS A 43 13.48 3.43 7.34
CA LYS A 43 14.15 2.52 6.41
C LYS A 43 13.29 1.30 6.08
N LEU A 44 12.74 0.63 7.08
CA LEU A 44 11.93 -0.58 6.88
C LEU A 44 10.63 -0.28 6.13
N LEU A 45 9.92 0.79 6.50
CA LEU A 45 8.70 1.20 5.83
C LEU A 45 8.95 1.68 4.39
N HIS A 46 10.08 2.32 4.12
CA HIS A 46 10.47 2.69 2.77
C HIS A 46 10.73 1.45 1.90
N GLU A 47 11.56 0.54 2.38
CA GLU A 47 11.99 -0.63 1.64
C GLU A 47 10.85 -1.63 1.38
N TYR A 48 10.07 -1.96 2.41
CA TYR A 48 9.08 -3.04 2.34
C TYR A 48 7.64 -2.57 2.12
N VAL A 49 7.33 -1.30 2.31
CA VAL A 49 5.98 -0.76 2.10
C VAL A 49 5.94 0.24 0.96
N ALA A 50 6.73 1.31 0.99
CA ALA A 50 6.68 2.32 -0.08
C ALA A 50 7.01 1.72 -1.45
N HIS A 51 8.03 0.86 -1.53
CA HIS A 51 8.45 0.20 -2.77
C HIS A 51 7.50 -0.92 -3.22
N TRP A 52 6.68 -1.46 -2.33
CA TRP A 52 5.70 -2.48 -2.70
C TRP A 52 4.65 -1.94 -3.68
N TYR A 53 4.21 -0.69 -3.54
CA TYR A 53 3.15 -0.12 -4.37
C TYR A 53 3.50 -0.01 -5.85
N PRO A 54 4.65 0.53 -6.28
CA PRO A 54 5.01 0.51 -7.70
C PRO A 54 5.27 -0.91 -8.20
N HIS A 55 5.80 -1.80 -7.37
CA HIS A 55 5.95 -3.21 -7.72
C HIS A 55 4.60 -3.87 -7.99
N ILE A 56 3.60 -3.66 -7.13
CA ILE A 56 2.28 -4.25 -7.33
C ILE A 56 1.55 -3.63 -8.54
N ALA A 57 1.81 -2.36 -8.86
CA ALA A 57 1.31 -1.75 -10.09
C ALA A 57 1.82 -2.51 -11.33
N ASP A 58 3.09 -2.89 -11.36
CA ASP A 58 3.66 -3.70 -12.45
C ASP A 58 3.00 -5.09 -12.51
N VAL A 59 2.78 -5.73 -11.36
CA VAL A 59 2.08 -7.03 -11.29
C VAL A 59 0.64 -6.92 -11.81
N ILE A 60 -0.09 -5.87 -11.41
CA ILE A 60 -1.46 -5.62 -11.88
C ILE A 60 -1.47 -5.44 -13.40
N ASN A 61 -0.57 -4.62 -13.93
CA ASN A 61 -0.49 -4.38 -15.36
C ASN A 61 -0.19 -5.66 -16.13
N GLU A 62 0.80 -6.44 -15.70
CA GLU A 62 1.16 -7.71 -16.36
C GLU A 62 0.03 -8.74 -16.26
N LYS A 63 -0.46 -9.01 -15.06
CA LYS A 63 -1.39 -10.14 -14.81
C LYS A 63 -2.84 -9.83 -15.17
N CYS A 64 -3.26 -8.56 -15.08
CA CYS A 64 -4.66 -8.19 -15.32
C CYS A 64 -4.90 -7.50 -16.67
N LEU A 65 -3.87 -7.01 -17.34
CA LEU A 65 -3.99 -6.30 -18.62
C LEU A 65 -3.14 -6.94 -19.73
N GLU A 66 -1.82 -6.93 -19.60
CA GLU A 66 -0.91 -7.34 -20.68
C GLU A 66 -1.06 -8.80 -21.06
N ASN A 67 -1.26 -9.70 -20.10
CA ASN A 67 -1.55 -11.12 -20.34
C ASN A 67 -2.87 -11.34 -21.10
N PHE A 68 -3.74 -10.34 -21.15
CA PHE A 68 -4.98 -10.33 -21.95
C PHE A 68 -4.88 -9.47 -23.21
N ASN A 69 -3.67 -9.07 -23.60
CA ASN A 69 -3.39 -8.22 -24.75
C ASN A 69 -4.05 -6.82 -24.65
N ILE A 70 -4.08 -6.26 -23.43
CA ILE A 70 -4.61 -4.93 -23.13
C ILE A 70 -3.45 -4.05 -22.69
N VAL A 71 -3.36 -2.84 -23.29
CA VAL A 71 -2.31 -1.87 -22.97
C VAL A 71 -2.60 -1.25 -21.61
N ALA A 72 -1.57 -1.18 -20.73
CA ALA A 72 -1.65 -0.49 -19.46
C ALA A 72 -1.77 1.02 -19.65
N TYR A 73 -2.56 1.67 -18.80
CA TYR A 73 -2.70 3.12 -18.76
C TYR A 73 -2.24 3.65 -17.40
N TYR A 74 -1.43 4.71 -17.44
CA TYR A 74 -0.86 5.36 -16.25
C TYR A 74 -1.53 6.74 -16.06
N PRO A 75 -2.56 6.84 -15.22
CA PRO A 75 -3.24 8.12 -14.97
C PRO A 75 -2.32 9.09 -14.21
N ALA A 76 -2.62 10.38 -14.33
CA ALA A 76 -1.94 11.41 -13.57
C ALA A 76 -2.09 11.16 -12.05
N THR A 77 -1.02 11.37 -11.31
CA THR A 77 -0.98 11.15 -9.86
C THR A 77 -0.78 12.48 -9.15
N PRO A 78 -1.60 12.83 -8.13
CA PRO A 78 -1.43 14.06 -7.37
C PRO A 78 -0.11 14.08 -6.59
N ALA A 79 0.33 15.28 -6.20
CA ALA A 79 1.48 15.44 -5.33
C ALA A 79 1.24 14.74 -3.98
N GLY A 80 2.31 14.23 -3.38
CA GLY A 80 2.27 13.56 -2.07
C GLY A 80 2.36 14.58 -0.92
N ASP A 81 1.40 15.52 -0.83
CA ASP A 81 1.37 16.50 0.25
C ASP A 81 0.78 15.87 1.50
N VAL A 82 1.59 15.79 2.56
CA VAL A 82 1.21 15.23 3.85
C VAL A 82 1.64 16.13 4.99
N SER A 83 0.87 16.17 6.07
CA SER A 83 1.23 16.86 7.31
C SER A 83 0.70 16.09 8.51
N TYR A 84 1.44 16.11 9.61
CA TYR A 84 1.13 15.37 10.82
C TYR A 84 1.31 16.23 12.06
N GLU A 85 0.43 16.10 13.04
CA GLU A 85 0.54 16.82 14.31
C GLU A 85 1.62 16.22 15.21
N ASN A 86 1.76 14.88 15.18
CA ASN A 86 2.72 14.11 15.97
C ASN A 86 2.90 12.72 15.34
N LEU A 87 3.73 11.88 15.97
CA LEU A 87 4.00 10.54 15.47
C LEU A 87 2.76 9.62 15.56
N GLN A 88 1.92 9.80 16.56
CA GLN A 88 0.68 9.04 16.72
C GLN A 88 -0.31 9.34 15.58
N ASP A 89 -0.49 10.63 15.26
CA ASP A 89 -1.31 11.06 14.12
C ASP A 89 -0.77 10.49 12.79
N MET A 90 0.55 10.49 12.60
CA MET A 90 1.18 9.89 11.42
C MET A 90 0.81 8.40 11.29
N MET A 91 0.95 7.61 12.35
CA MET A 91 0.68 6.19 12.31
C MET A 91 -0.82 5.90 12.09
N GLU A 92 -1.70 6.71 12.65
CA GLU A 92 -3.13 6.63 12.39
C GLU A 92 -3.46 6.92 10.93
N GLN A 93 -2.90 7.98 10.34
CA GLN A 93 -3.10 8.30 8.93
C GLN A 93 -2.53 7.22 7.99
N MET A 94 -1.39 6.62 8.34
CA MET A 94 -0.82 5.48 7.61
C MET A 94 -1.77 4.28 7.62
N LEU A 95 -2.37 3.96 8.76
CA LEU A 95 -3.37 2.91 8.88
C LEU A 95 -4.61 3.21 8.04
N ASP A 96 -5.16 4.42 8.14
CA ASP A 96 -6.35 4.84 7.39
C ASP A 96 -6.13 4.77 5.87
N LYS A 97 -4.97 5.21 5.40
CA LYS A 97 -4.60 5.11 3.98
C LYS A 97 -4.49 3.66 3.51
N THR A 98 -3.91 2.80 4.32
CA THR A 98 -3.77 1.38 3.99
C THR A 98 -5.13 0.69 3.93
N ILE A 99 -6.04 0.99 4.85
CA ILE A 99 -7.42 0.48 4.84
C ILE A 99 -8.19 1.01 3.62
N THR A 100 -8.02 2.29 3.27
CA THR A 100 -8.63 2.87 2.06
C THR A 100 -8.16 2.14 0.80
N PHE A 101 -6.86 1.87 0.69
CA PHE A 101 -6.33 1.10 -0.44
C PHE A 101 -6.86 -0.35 -0.47
N GLN A 102 -6.99 -1.00 0.68
CA GLN A 102 -7.64 -2.31 0.78
C GLN A 102 -9.07 -2.27 0.24
N ASN A 103 -9.85 -1.24 0.60
CA ASN A 103 -11.19 -1.04 0.08
C ASN A 103 -11.20 -0.81 -1.44
N ASP A 104 -10.22 -0.10 -1.98
CA ASP A 104 -10.06 0.11 -3.42
C ASP A 104 -9.79 -1.20 -4.17
N VAL A 105 -8.96 -2.06 -3.62
CA VAL A 105 -8.67 -3.40 -4.17
C VAL A 105 -9.95 -4.25 -4.14
N MET A 106 -10.68 -4.26 -3.03
CA MET A 106 -11.94 -4.99 -2.91
C MET A 106 -13.00 -4.47 -3.88
N ALA A 107 -13.10 -3.15 -4.08
CA ALA A 107 -14.03 -2.55 -5.04
C ALA A 107 -13.68 -2.95 -6.49
N THR A 108 -12.42 -2.95 -6.85
CA THR A 108 -11.95 -3.41 -8.17
C THR A 108 -12.27 -4.89 -8.39
N ARG A 109 -12.04 -5.71 -7.36
CA ARG A 109 -12.42 -7.12 -7.36
C ARG A 109 -13.92 -7.31 -7.62
N GLN A 110 -14.75 -6.50 -6.96
CA GLN A 110 -16.21 -6.59 -7.11
C GLN A 110 -16.65 -6.25 -8.52
N VAL A 111 -16.06 -5.22 -9.15
CA VAL A 111 -16.33 -4.90 -10.56
C VAL A 111 -15.99 -6.08 -11.48
N ALA A 112 -14.86 -6.72 -11.29
CA ALA A 112 -14.48 -7.90 -12.07
C ALA A 112 -15.45 -9.08 -11.83
N GLN A 113 -15.86 -9.30 -10.58
CA GLN A 113 -16.82 -10.33 -10.20
C GLN A 113 -18.18 -10.12 -10.88
N ASP A 114 -18.71 -8.90 -10.84
CA ASP A 114 -20.01 -8.54 -11.41
C ASP A 114 -20.03 -8.67 -12.95
N ASN A 115 -18.88 -8.48 -13.59
CA ASN A 115 -18.70 -8.65 -15.03
C ASN A 115 -18.26 -10.07 -15.43
N GLN A 116 -18.16 -11.01 -14.48
CA GLN A 116 -17.76 -12.40 -14.70
C GLN A 116 -16.33 -12.56 -15.26
N ASP A 117 -15.47 -11.57 -15.03
CA ASP A 117 -14.05 -11.61 -15.38
C ASP A 117 -13.24 -12.40 -14.33
N TYR A 118 -13.59 -13.68 -14.14
CA TYR A 118 -13.10 -14.51 -13.03
C TYR A 118 -11.58 -14.70 -13.01
N SER A 119 -10.93 -14.70 -14.17
CA SER A 119 -9.45 -14.77 -14.22
C SER A 119 -8.80 -13.53 -13.60
N ILE A 120 -9.43 -12.36 -13.74
CA ILE A 120 -9.01 -11.12 -13.10
C ILE A 120 -9.29 -11.17 -11.60
N VAL A 121 -10.45 -11.69 -11.19
CA VAL A 121 -10.77 -11.88 -9.76
C VAL A 121 -9.68 -12.70 -9.05
N VAL A 122 -9.21 -13.79 -9.65
CA VAL A 122 -8.15 -14.63 -9.07
C VAL A 122 -6.84 -13.86 -8.88
N GLU A 123 -6.46 -13.03 -9.84
CA GLU A 123 -5.22 -12.23 -9.71
C GLU A 123 -5.37 -11.12 -8.65
N ILE A 124 -6.52 -10.46 -8.58
CA ILE A 124 -6.79 -9.46 -7.55
C ILE A 124 -6.84 -10.08 -6.15
N ASP A 125 -7.38 -11.30 -6.01
CA ASP A 125 -7.40 -12.01 -4.72
C ASP A 125 -5.99 -12.26 -4.17
N LYS A 126 -5.00 -12.54 -5.02
CA LYS A 126 -3.59 -12.67 -4.59
C LYS A 126 -3.04 -11.35 -4.04
N ILE A 127 -3.35 -10.22 -4.70
CA ILE A 127 -2.97 -8.89 -4.24
C ILE A 127 -3.63 -8.56 -2.90
N LEU A 128 -4.90 -8.91 -2.74
CA LEU A 128 -5.65 -8.67 -1.51
C LEU A 128 -5.03 -9.40 -0.30
N LEU A 129 -4.45 -10.59 -0.49
CA LEU A 129 -3.73 -11.29 0.58
C LEU A 129 -2.55 -10.46 1.10
N ASP A 130 -1.76 -9.87 0.22
CA ASP A 130 -0.64 -9.00 0.60
C ASP A 130 -1.12 -7.71 1.29
N VAL A 131 -2.18 -7.09 0.77
CA VAL A 131 -2.77 -5.88 1.37
C VAL A 131 -3.30 -6.17 2.78
N ASN A 132 -3.92 -7.32 3.00
CA ASN A 132 -4.38 -7.74 4.33
C ASN A 132 -3.23 -7.80 5.33
N GLN A 133 -2.06 -8.29 4.93
CA GLN A 133 -0.87 -8.30 5.78
C GLN A 133 -0.36 -6.89 6.08
N GLN A 134 -0.40 -5.99 5.11
CA GLN A 134 -0.04 -4.59 5.34
C GLN A 134 -0.98 -3.90 6.33
N VAL A 135 -2.29 -4.13 6.22
CA VAL A 135 -3.27 -3.62 7.20
C VAL A 135 -2.95 -4.15 8.60
N ALA A 136 -2.68 -5.45 8.73
CA ALA A 136 -2.30 -6.07 10.00
C ALA A 136 -1.02 -5.45 10.59
N GLN A 137 -0.01 -5.19 9.76
CA GLN A 137 1.21 -4.50 10.18
C GLN A 137 0.93 -3.08 10.67
N MET A 138 0.11 -2.32 9.96
CA MET A 138 -0.20 -0.94 10.34
C MET A 138 -1.07 -0.86 11.60
N LEU A 139 -1.97 -1.81 11.83
CA LEU A 139 -2.69 -1.95 13.09
C LEU A 139 -1.71 -2.14 14.26
N LEU A 140 -0.76 -3.05 14.13
CA LEU A 140 0.25 -3.30 15.16
C LEU A 140 1.13 -2.07 15.40
N VAL A 141 1.59 -1.41 14.36
CA VAL A 141 2.43 -0.19 14.46
C VAL A 141 1.67 0.94 15.14
N ASN A 142 0.39 1.13 14.80
CA ASN A 142 -0.46 2.13 15.43
C ASN A 142 -0.67 1.85 16.92
N ASP A 143 -0.89 0.59 17.30
CA ASP A 143 -1.00 0.20 18.72
C ASP A 143 0.31 0.41 19.47
N LYS A 144 1.44 0.04 18.85
CA LYS A 144 2.78 0.21 19.45
C LYS A 144 3.13 1.66 19.70
N VAL A 145 2.92 2.56 18.74
CA VAL A 145 3.24 3.99 18.92
C VAL A 145 2.47 4.61 20.09
N GLN A 146 1.23 4.17 20.33
CA GLN A 146 0.46 4.62 21.49
C GLN A 146 1.09 4.16 22.82
N GLN A 147 1.63 2.92 22.87
CA GLN A 147 2.27 2.37 24.05
C GLN A 147 3.57 3.10 24.42
N TYR A 148 4.36 3.53 23.43
CA TYR A 148 5.62 4.27 23.66
C TYR A 148 5.38 5.74 24.05
N GLY A 149 4.20 6.31 23.79
CA GLY A 149 3.89 7.71 24.06
C GLY A 149 4.86 8.65 23.32
N ASN A 150 5.56 9.52 24.05
CA ASN A 150 6.52 10.48 23.47
C ASN A 150 7.95 9.93 23.37
N ASP A 151 8.19 8.68 23.75
CA ASP A 151 9.50 8.05 23.63
C ASP A 151 9.73 7.48 22.22
N TYR A 152 9.90 8.40 21.26
CA TYR A 152 10.12 8.05 19.86
C TYR A 152 11.44 7.30 19.64
N THR A 153 12.45 7.55 20.48
CA THR A 153 13.74 6.87 20.40
C THR A 153 13.59 5.38 20.69
N SER A 154 12.88 5.02 21.74
CA SER A 154 12.61 3.61 22.08
C SER A 154 11.69 2.95 21.06
N PHE A 155 10.68 3.66 20.55
CA PHE A 155 9.82 3.19 19.47
C PHE A 155 10.64 2.81 18.24
N ASP A 156 11.53 3.70 17.78
CA ASP A 156 12.37 3.44 16.61
C ASP A 156 13.38 2.30 16.87
N LYS A 157 13.98 2.27 18.05
CA LYS A 157 14.92 1.21 18.45
C LYS A 157 14.27 -0.17 18.39
N ASP A 158 13.04 -0.27 18.87
CA ASP A 158 12.32 -1.54 18.99
C ASP A 158 11.49 -1.88 17.74
N PHE A 159 11.34 -0.93 16.80
CA PHE A 159 10.54 -1.10 15.58
C PHE A 159 10.85 -2.40 14.82
N PRO A 160 12.12 -2.78 14.58
CA PRO A 160 12.43 -4.04 13.91
C PRO A 160 11.90 -5.29 14.61
N THR A 161 11.61 -5.24 15.91
CA THR A 161 11.11 -6.39 16.68
C THR A 161 9.63 -6.67 16.47
N PHE A 162 8.84 -5.68 16.04
CA PHE A 162 7.42 -5.84 15.73
C PHE A 162 7.06 -5.61 14.26
N PHE A 163 8.05 -5.37 13.41
CA PHE A 163 7.87 -5.32 11.96
C PHE A 163 7.96 -6.75 11.41
N PHE A 164 7.00 -7.16 10.54
CA PHE A 164 6.93 -8.53 10.03
C PHE A 164 6.76 -8.62 8.49
N LEU A 165 6.78 -7.48 7.76
CA LEU A 165 6.65 -7.45 6.30
C LEU A 165 8.00 -7.68 5.57
N TYR A 166 8.93 -8.40 6.20
CA TYR A 166 10.14 -8.85 5.50
C TYR A 166 9.75 -9.81 4.38
N GLU A 167 10.42 -9.68 3.22
CA GLU A 167 10.33 -10.72 2.22
C GLU A 167 10.90 -12.00 2.81
N ASP A 168 10.14 -13.11 2.67
CA ASP A 168 10.70 -14.42 2.96
C ASP A 168 11.79 -14.67 1.92
N ASP A 169 13.04 -14.79 2.35
CA ASP A 169 14.14 -15.26 1.54
C ASP A 169 13.87 -16.74 1.19
N ASP A 170 13.23 -16.97 0.04
CA ASP A 170 13.08 -18.29 -0.56
C ASP A 170 14.40 -18.77 -1.17
#